data_945e9390b3226374c24a40a6aac8a22e
#
_entry.id   945e9390b3226374c24a40a6aac8a22e
#
_cell.length_a   1.000
_cell.length_b   1.000
_cell.length_c   1.000
_cell.angle_alpha   90.00
_cell.angle_beta   90.00
_cell.angle_gamma   90.00
#
_symmetry.space_group_name_H-M   'P 1'
#
loop_
_entity.id
_entity.type
_entity.pdbx_description
1 polymer ?
#
loop_
_entity_poly.entity_id
_entity_poly.type
_entity_poly.pdbx_seq_one_letter_code
_entity_poly.pdbx_strand_id
1 'polypeptide(L)'
;MTQLISPTKFTSTVGLLRSFFLDKGFEEVHTQNRLSILAACEDPFNVATYNYAGQVWPLPQTGQMWLEHELLSSPDSKGFFCVSTSYRQEPNAIPGRHDIIFP
;
A
#
# COMPACT_ATOMS: atom_id res chain seq x y z
N MET A 1 0.23 -4.22 22.34
CA MET A 1 0.72 -5.29 21.46
C MET A 1 -0.04 -5.27 20.13
N THR A 2 0.67 -5.36 19.05
CA THR A 2 0.06 -5.36 17.72
C THR A 2 -0.69 -6.64 17.47
N GLN A 3 -1.90 -6.51 16.93
CA GLN A 3 -2.71 -7.66 16.56
C GLN A 3 -2.20 -8.24 15.23
N LEU A 4 -1.95 -9.54 15.20
CA LEU A 4 -1.46 -10.20 14.00
C LEU A 4 -2.60 -10.55 13.05
N ILE A 5 -2.30 -10.49 11.78
CA ILE A 5 -3.24 -10.89 10.72
C ILE A 5 -3.28 -12.41 10.66
N SER A 6 -4.48 -12.97 10.60
CA SER A 6 -4.65 -14.41 10.37
C SER A 6 -4.21 -14.76 8.95
N PRO A 7 -3.23 -15.67 8.78
CA PRO A 7 -2.81 -16.07 7.42
C PRO A 7 -3.95 -16.64 6.58
N THR A 8 -4.82 -17.41 7.18
CA THR A 8 -5.96 -18.01 6.47
C THR A 8 -6.92 -16.95 5.95
N LYS A 9 -7.27 -15.98 6.80
CA LYS A 9 -8.17 -14.90 6.40
C LYS A 9 -7.54 -13.98 5.36
N PHE A 10 -6.25 -13.68 5.53
CA PHE A 10 -5.51 -12.88 4.57
C PHE A 10 -5.48 -13.55 3.20
N THR A 11 -5.13 -14.83 3.15
CA THR A 11 -5.06 -15.59 1.90
C THR A 11 -6.40 -15.61 1.20
N SER A 12 -7.48 -15.90 1.92
CA SER A 12 -8.83 -15.92 1.36
C SER A 12 -9.24 -14.57 0.80
N THR A 13 -9.09 -13.53 1.60
CA THR A 13 -9.56 -12.18 1.24
C THR A 13 -8.78 -11.63 0.06
N VAL A 14 -7.46 -11.68 0.13
CA VAL A 14 -6.59 -11.14 -0.91
C VAL A 14 -6.72 -11.98 -2.19
N GLY A 15 -6.87 -13.31 -2.04
CA GLY A 15 -7.08 -14.20 -3.18
C GLY A 15 -8.36 -13.86 -3.96
N LEU A 16 -9.44 -13.56 -3.27
CA LEU A 16 -10.70 -13.14 -3.90
C LEU A 16 -10.55 -11.81 -4.63
N LEU A 17 -9.88 -10.85 -4.01
CA LEU A 17 -9.64 -9.54 -4.63
C LEU A 17 -8.75 -9.67 -5.86
N ARG A 18 -7.68 -10.48 -5.78
CA ARG A 18 -6.80 -10.72 -6.92
C ARG A 18 -7.55 -11.37 -8.08
N SER A 19 -8.33 -12.39 -7.79
CA SER A 19 -9.13 -13.06 -8.83
C SER A 19 -10.08 -12.10 -9.52
N PHE A 20 -10.72 -11.22 -8.76
CA PHE A 20 -11.62 -10.21 -9.30
C PHE A 20 -10.91 -9.31 -10.32
N PHE A 21 -9.75 -8.79 -10.00
CA PHE A 21 -9.03 -7.89 -10.89
C PHE A 21 -8.39 -8.62 -12.06
N LEU A 22 -7.84 -9.82 -11.83
CA LEU A 22 -7.22 -10.60 -12.89
C LEU A 22 -8.26 -11.05 -13.93
N ASP A 23 -9.47 -11.40 -13.50
CA ASP A 23 -10.56 -11.76 -14.40
C ASP A 23 -11.00 -10.59 -15.27
N LYS A 24 -10.78 -9.37 -14.83
CA LYS A 24 -11.05 -8.16 -15.63
C LYS A 24 -9.89 -7.78 -16.54
N GLY A 25 -8.81 -8.52 -16.53
CA GLY A 25 -7.64 -8.26 -17.35
C GLY A 25 -6.68 -7.23 -16.75
N PHE A 26 -6.82 -6.92 -15.46
CA PHE A 26 -5.89 -6.05 -14.76
C PHE A 26 -4.61 -6.79 -14.41
N GLU A 27 -3.51 -6.06 -14.34
CA GLU A 27 -2.22 -6.61 -13.96
C GLU A 27 -1.83 -6.14 -12.56
N GLU A 28 -1.17 -7.03 -11.81
CA GLU A 28 -0.73 -6.72 -10.45
C GLU A 28 0.63 -6.04 -10.48
N VAL A 29 0.74 -4.91 -9.79
CA VAL A 29 1.99 -4.16 -9.64
C VAL A 29 2.59 -4.47 -8.28
N HIS A 30 3.89 -4.77 -8.26
CA HIS A 30 4.64 -4.92 -7.03
C HIS A 30 5.16 -3.55 -6.60
N THR A 31 4.63 -3.02 -5.51
CA THR A 31 5.04 -1.72 -4.98
C THR A 31 6.25 -1.86 -4.07
N GLN A 32 7.01 -0.79 -3.96
CA GLN A 32 8.16 -0.71 -3.07
C GLN A 32 7.83 0.18 -1.88
N ASN A 33 8.54 -0.03 -0.78
CA ASN A 33 8.33 0.77 0.44
C ASN A 33 9.20 2.02 0.48
N ARG A 34 10.05 2.21 -0.51
CA ARG A 34 10.94 3.37 -0.59
C ARG A 34 10.44 4.31 -1.67
N LEU A 35 10.11 5.53 -1.27
CA LEU A 35 9.59 6.54 -2.16
C LEU A 35 10.08 7.91 -1.71
N SER A 36 10.46 8.75 -2.65
CA SER A 36 10.97 10.10 -2.35
C SER A 36 9.86 11.15 -2.26
N ILE A 37 8.68 10.84 -2.76
CA ILE A 37 7.53 11.75 -2.73
C ILE A 37 6.30 11.00 -2.26
N LEU A 38 5.36 11.74 -1.69
CA LEU A 38 4.08 11.21 -1.26
C LEU A 38 3.01 11.48 -2.31
N ALA A 39 2.00 10.62 -2.35
CA ALA A 39 0.83 10.88 -3.17
C ALA A 39 0.04 12.06 -2.59
N ALA A 40 -0.65 12.79 -3.47
CA ALA A 40 -1.40 13.98 -3.05
C ALA A 40 -2.51 13.68 -2.02
N CYS A 41 -3.00 12.45 -2.02
CA CYS A 41 -4.06 12.04 -1.09
C CYS A 41 -3.53 11.56 0.28
N GLU A 42 -2.21 11.49 0.45
CA GLU A 42 -1.64 11.04 1.72
C GLU A 42 -1.70 12.15 2.78
N ASP A 43 -1.93 11.73 4.02
CA ASP A 43 -1.99 12.64 5.16
C ASP A 43 -0.57 12.98 5.62
N PRO A 44 -0.10 14.22 5.42
CA PRO A 44 1.27 14.59 5.77
C PRO A 44 1.53 14.61 7.28
N PHE A 45 0.49 14.66 8.11
CA PHE A 45 0.65 14.69 9.56
C PHE A 45 0.85 13.31 10.18
N ASN A 46 0.53 12.25 9.44
CA ASN A 46 0.60 10.87 9.93
C ASN A 46 1.58 10.02 9.12
N VAL A 47 2.59 10.65 8.54
CA VAL A 47 3.61 9.96 7.76
C VAL A 47 4.58 9.25 8.69
N ALA A 48 4.66 7.92 8.57
CA ALA A 48 5.71 7.14 9.22
C ALA A 48 7.00 7.28 8.43
N THR A 49 8.12 7.33 9.13
CA THR A 49 9.43 7.50 8.50
C THR A 49 10.41 6.44 8.99
N TYR A 50 11.48 6.25 8.25
CA TYR A 50 12.58 5.39 8.63
C TYR A 50 13.91 6.03 8.25
N ASN A 51 14.98 5.63 8.96
CA ASN A 51 16.33 6.07 8.66
C ASN A 51 17.04 5.00 7.84
N TYR A 52 17.66 5.43 6.75
CA TYR A 52 18.50 4.54 5.95
C TYR A 52 19.68 5.34 5.40
N ALA A 53 20.88 4.84 5.64
CA ALA A 53 22.11 5.44 5.12
C ALA A 53 22.25 6.93 5.50
N GLY A 54 21.85 7.31 6.70
CA GLY A 54 21.95 8.68 7.20
C GLY A 54 20.87 9.62 6.71
N GLN A 55 19.85 9.11 6.00
CA GLN A 55 18.73 9.91 5.52
C GLN A 55 17.42 9.41 6.08
N VAL A 56 16.47 10.32 6.25
CA VAL A 56 15.11 10.00 6.67
C VAL A 56 14.21 9.90 5.45
N TRP A 57 13.54 8.77 5.31
CA TRP A 57 12.65 8.48 4.20
C TRP A 57 11.22 8.27 4.69
N PRO A 58 10.20 8.75 3.96
CA PRO A 58 8.83 8.44 4.30
C PRO A 58 8.47 7.00 3.90
N LEU A 59 7.56 6.40 4.66
CA LEU A 59 6.92 5.15 4.28
C LEU A 59 5.56 5.48 3.68
N PRO A 60 5.16 4.81 2.59
CA PRO A 60 3.94 5.16 1.88
C PRO A 60 2.68 4.78 2.65
N GLN A 61 1.65 5.61 2.54
CA GLN A 61 0.31 5.29 3.01
C GLN A 61 -0.52 4.59 1.94
N THR A 62 -0.06 4.61 0.69
CA THR A 62 -0.78 4.03 -0.44
C THR A 62 0.21 3.62 -1.54
N GLY A 63 -0.19 2.67 -2.36
CA GLY A 63 0.56 2.29 -3.56
C GLY A 63 0.21 3.11 -4.80
N GLN A 64 -0.55 4.18 -4.65
CA GLN A 64 -1.09 4.96 -5.77
C GLN A 64 -0.02 5.44 -6.75
N MET A 65 1.14 5.91 -6.24
CA MET A 65 2.19 6.45 -7.11
C MET A 65 2.75 5.40 -8.06
N TRP A 66 2.91 4.16 -7.61
CA TRP A 66 3.34 3.07 -8.49
C TRP A 66 2.29 2.71 -9.52
N LEU A 67 1.02 2.72 -9.12
CA LEU A 67 -0.08 2.44 -10.04
C LEU A 67 -0.18 3.51 -11.12
N GLU A 68 -0.04 4.78 -10.75
CA GLU A 68 -0.07 5.88 -11.70
C GLU A 68 1.11 5.81 -12.68
N HIS A 69 2.30 5.49 -12.18
CA HIS A 69 3.48 5.32 -13.02
C HIS A 69 3.26 4.24 -14.09
N GLU A 70 2.76 3.08 -13.67
CA GLU A 70 2.50 1.98 -14.61
C GLU A 70 1.42 2.34 -15.62
N LEU A 71 0.36 3.01 -15.16
CA LEU A 71 -0.73 3.41 -16.03
C LEU A 71 -0.27 4.41 -17.09
N LEU A 72 0.56 5.37 -16.73
CA LEU A 72 1.12 6.35 -17.66
C LEU A 72 2.10 5.70 -18.63
N SER A 73 2.84 4.68 -18.17
CA SER A 73 3.82 3.97 -19.01
C SER A 73 3.18 2.98 -19.97
N SER A 74 1.97 2.52 -19.67
CA SER A 74 1.27 1.48 -20.45
C SER A 74 -0.19 1.89 -20.68
N PRO A 75 -0.42 2.91 -21.53
CA PRO A 75 -1.77 3.47 -21.70
C PRO A 75 -2.77 2.50 -22.33
N ASP A 76 -2.31 1.42 -22.95
CA ASP A 76 -3.18 0.41 -23.55
C ASP A 76 -3.63 -0.67 -22.56
N SER A 77 -3.13 -0.63 -21.33
CA SER A 77 -3.52 -1.59 -20.30
C SER A 77 -4.97 -1.37 -19.87
N LYS A 78 -5.66 -2.45 -19.51
CA LYS A 78 -7.01 -2.36 -18.96
C LYS A 78 -7.02 -1.77 -17.55
N GLY A 79 -5.92 -1.89 -16.82
CA GLY A 79 -5.78 -1.34 -15.51
C GLY A 79 -4.74 -2.08 -14.69
N PHE A 80 -4.41 -1.51 -13.54
CA PHE A 80 -3.44 -2.06 -12.60
C PHE A 80 -4.02 -2.06 -11.22
N PHE A 81 -3.56 -3.00 -10.40
CA PHE A 81 -3.89 -3.04 -8.99
C PHE A 81 -2.65 -3.45 -8.20
N CYS A 82 -2.68 -3.21 -6.91
CA CYS A 82 -1.61 -3.68 -6.03
C CYS A 82 -2.18 -4.09 -4.68
N VAL A 83 -1.43 -4.96 -4.03
CA VAL A 83 -1.62 -5.32 -2.63
C VAL A 83 -0.39 -4.81 -1.90
N SER A 84 -0.56 -3.81 -1.07
CA SER A 84 0.56 -3.16 -0.41
C SER A 84 0.21 -2.83 1.04
N THR A 85 1.26 -2.62 1.83
CA THR A 85 1.09 -2.16 3.20
C THR A 85 1.02 -0.65 3.23
N SER A 86 0.04 -0.11 3.94
CA SER A 86 -0.07 1.31 4.21
C SER A 86 0.57 1.59 5.57
N TYR A 87 1.45 2.58 5.63
CA TYR A 87 2.15 2.94 6.86
C TYR A 87 1.67 4.28 7.36
N ARG A 88 1.19 4.32 8.61
CA ARG A 88 0.72 5.55 9.22
C ARG A 88 1.22 5.64 10.64
N GLN A 89 1.53 6.85 11.07
CA GLN A 89 1.89 7.12 12.46
C GLN A 89 0.76 7.93 13.09
N GLU A 90 -0.17 7.22 13.72
CA GLU A 90 -1.35 7.84 14.32
C GLU A 90 -1.07 8.18 15.78
N PRO A 91 -1.17 9.45 16.20
CA PRO A 91 -0.92 9.82 17.59
C PRO A 91 -1.95 9.24 18.57
N ASN A 92 -3.17 8.99 18.11
CA ASN A 92 -4.24 8.44 18.92
C ASN A 92 -4.78 7.16 18.29
N ALA A 93 -3.89 6.17 18.11
CA ALA A 93 -4.24 4.92 17.47
C ALA A 93 -5.33 4.17 18.23
N ILE A 94 -6.32 3.68 17.50
CA ILE A 94 -7.39 2.84 18.05
C ILE A 94 -7.00 1.39 17.79
N PRO A 95 -6.89 0.54 18.85
CA PRO A 95 -6.54 -0.87 18.68
C PRO A 95 -7.48 -1.56 17.70
N GLY A 96 -6.91 -2.37 16.81
CA GLY A 96 -7.65 -3.08 15.78
C GLY A 96 -8.05 -2.24 14.58
N ARG A 97 -7.84 -0.93 14.64
CA ARG A 97 -8.13 -0.03 13.53
C ARG A 97 -6.89 0.63 12.94
N HIS A 98 -5.94 1.01 13.79
CA HIS A 98 -4.73 1.72 13.38
C HIS A 98 -3.45 0.94 13.63
N ASP A 99 -3.54 -0.21 14.28
CA ASP A 99 -2.35 -1.00 14.64
C ASP A 99 -1.77 -1.75 13.45
N ILE A 100 -2.63 -2.17 12.56
CA ILE A 100 -2.25 -2.96 11.39
C ILE A 100 -2.78 -2.26 10.18
N ILE A 101 -1.94 -2.17 9.22
CA ILE A 101 -2.22 -1.40 8.03
C ILE A 101 -2.18 -2.32 6.83
N PHE A 102 -3.17 -2.22 5.99
CA PHE A 102 -3.45 -3.20 4.98
C PHE A 102 -3.44 -2.73 3.58
N PRO A 103 -3.41 -3.72 2.72
CA PRO A 103 -3.72 -3.49 1.32
C PRO A 103 -5.11 -2.92 1.13
#